data_a6a96591d996bd3cd006c08dfcf5d228
#
_entry.id   a6a96591d996bd3cd006c08dfcf5d228
#
_cell.length_a   1.000
_cell.length_b   1.000
_cell.length_c   1.000
_cell.angle_alpha   90.00
_cell.angle_beta   90.00
_cell.angle_gamma   90.00
#
_symmetry.space_group_name_H-M   'P 1'
#
loop_
_entity.id
_entity.type
_entity.pdbx_description
1 polymer ?
#
loop_
_entity_poly.entity_id
_entity_poly.type
_entity_poly.pdbx_seq_one_letter_code
_entity_poly.pdbx_strand_id
1 'polypeptide(L)'
;HLNCGTMRPPGTPRLVCHVLLVETDNSLVLVDTGYGLADIADPRRRIGPMRHLLKPAMDPEETAARQLQRLGFRPDDVRHIVITHFDLDHIGGLADFPAAQVHVTAAEIDGAIRSPSWRERVRYRPVQWEHRPDIVEHRAGGESWRGFPAAKQLDAVSPGVVLIPMPGHTRGHAAVAVDAGDHWVLHCGDAFYHRGEIDGRTTVPGTLKVQERVTALDFKRLSDNQARIAELFARREPDLLIVCAHDAAQLSPLTVR
;
A
#
# COMPACT_ATOMS: atom_id res chain seq x y z
N HIS A 1 -5.86 11.28 -3.10
CA HIS A 1 -5.08 10.28 -3.83
C HIS A 1 -3.75 10.88 -4.27
N LEU A 2 -2.63 10.30 -3.84
CA LEU A 2 -1.28 10.80 -4.10
C LEU A 2 -0.47 9.76 -4.89
N ASN A 3 0.43 10.23 -5.78
CA ASN A 3 1.50 9.39 -6.31
C ASN A 3 2.76 9.61 -5.49
N CYS A 4 3.10 8.67 -4.63
CA CYS A 4 4.26 8.77 -3.75
C CYS A 4 5.48 7.98 -4.26
N GLY A 5 5.61 7.86 -5.58
CA GLY A 5 6.76 7.27 -6.25
C GLY A 5 6.41 6.71 -7.63
N THR A 6 7.13 7.17 -8.63
CA THR A 6 7.03 6.66 -10.00
C THR A 6 8.12 5.65 -10.25
N MET A 7 7.76 4.46 -10.73
CA MET A 7 8.69 3.38 -11.07
C MET A 7 8.62 3.02 -12.56
N ARG A 8 9.76 2.57 -13.13
CA ARG A 8 9.87 2.15 -14.54
C ARG A 8 10.66 0.84 -14.67
N PRO A 9 10.14 -0.29 -14.12
CA PRO A 9 10.79 -1.57 -14.29
C PRO A 9 10.91 -1.92 -15.79
N PRO A 10 11.98 -2.59 -16.21
CA PRO A 10 12.18 -2.93 -17.64
C PRO A 10 11.04 -3.79 -18.18
N GLY A 11 10.48 -3.37 -19.33
CA GLY A 11 9.41 -4.09 -20.02
C GLY A 11 8.03 -4.01 -19.38
N THR A 12 7.85 -3.19 -18.35
CA THR A 12 6.54 -2.92 -17.74
C THR A 12 6.05 -1.52 -18.11
N PRO A 13 4.75 -1.23 -18.04
CA PRO A 13 4.26 0.14 -18.05
C PRO A 13 4.82 0.93 -16.86
N ARG A 14 4.63 2.24 -16.88
CA ARG A 14 4.92 3.09 -15.73
C ARG A 14 4.04 2.64 -14.54
N LEU A 15 4.67 2.35 -13.41
CA LEU A 15 4.02 2.06 -12.16
C LEU A 15 4.09 3.29 -11.24
N VAL A 16 3.16 3.39 -10.31
CA VAL A 16 3.07 4.44 -9.30
C VAL A 16 3.08 3.82 -7.90
N CYS A 17 3.32 4.62 -6.86
CA CYS A 17 3.03 4.24 -5.48
C CYS A 17 1.81 5.05 -5.05
N HIS A 18 0.64 4.46 -5.21
CA HIS A 18 -0.63 5.09 -4.88
C HIS A 18 -0.82 5.09 -3.36
N VAL A 19 -0.90 6.23 -2.78
CA VAL A 19 -1.12 6.47 -1.35
C VAL A 19 -2.44 7.21 -1.17
N LEU A 20 -3.23 6.85 -0.16
CA LEU A 20 -4.39 7.66 0.22
C LEU A 20 -4.01 8.61 1.35
N LEU A 21 -4.40 9.86 1.20
CA LEU A 21 -4.47 10.83 2.27
C LEU A 21 -5.93 10.97 2.69
N VAL A 22 -6.20 10.73 3.96
CA VAL A 22 -7.53 10.80 4.56
C VAL A 22 -7.53 11.92 5.60
N GLU A 23 -8.38 12.91 5.39
CA GLU A 23 -8.64 13.94 6.38
C GLU A 23 -9.73 13.47 7.33
N THR A 24 -9.47 13.52 8.63
CA THR A 24 -10.42 13.22 9.68
C THR A 24 -10.70 14.48 10.49
N ASP A 25 -11.67 14.45 11.38
CA ASP A 25 -12.01 15.61 12.21
C ASP A 25 -10.83 16.18 13.02
N ASN A 26 -9.85 15.34 13.36
CA ASN A 26 -8.79 15.71 14.30
C ASN A 26 -7.36 15.51 13.79
N SER A 27 -7.16 14.83 12.65
CA SER A 27 -5.83 14.45 12.17
C SER A 27 -5.84 14.02 10.71
N LEU A 28 -4.65 13.77 10.18
CA LEU A 28 -4.48 13.10 8.89
C LEU A 28 -4.13 11.64 9.10
N VAL A 29 -4.65 10.80 8.21
CA VAL A 29 -4.31 9.38 8.10
C VAL A 29 -3.74 9.12 6.70
N LEU A 30 -2.66 8.35 6.61
CA LEU A 30 -2.15 7.83 5.35
C LEU A 30 -2.46 6.34 5.23
N VAL A 31 -2.78 5.89 4.02
CA VAL A 31 -2.72 4.47 3.65
C VAL A 31 -1.50 4.30 2.76
N ASP A 32 -0.50 3.57 3.27
CA ASP A 32 0.87 3.49 2.78
C ASP A 32 1.61 4.84 2.76
N THR A 33 2.88 4.87 2.36
CA THR A 33 3.69 6.09 2.32
C THR A 33 4.47 6.27 1.03
N GLY A 34 4.57 5.24 0.20
CA GLY A 34 5.46 5.26 -0.96
C GLY A 34 6.94 5.34 -0.58
N TYR A 35 7.76 5.90 -1.47
CA TYR A 35 9.14 6.25 -1.17
C TYR A 35 9.22 7.52 -0.33
N GLY A 36 10.22 7.58 0.58
CA GLY A 36 10.44 8.72 1.46
C GLY A 36 11.67 9.55 1.12
N LEU A 37 11.79 10.69 1.79
CA LEU A 37 12.95 11.60 1.65
C LEU A 37 14.27 10.90 1.99
N ALA A 38 14.27 10.00 2.98
CA ALA A 38 15.45 9.23 3.34
C ALA A 38 15.86 8.24 2.24
N ASP A 39 14.91 7.65 1.49
CA ASP A 39 15.19 6.77 0.36
C ASP A 39 15.86 7.53 -0.79
N ILE A 40 15.42 8.77 -1.01
CA ILE A 40 15.98 9.67 -2.03
C ILE A 40 17.38 10.12 -1.64
N ALA A 41 17.61 10.41 -0.36
CA ALA A 41 18.91 10.85 0.15
C ALA A 41 19.98 9.74 0.07
N ASP A 42 19.61 8.48 0.34
CA ASP A 42 20.54 7.34 0.26
C ASP A 42 19.87 6.09 -0.36
N PRO A 43 19.61 6.08 -1.66
CA PRO A 43 18.96 4.96 -2.34
C PRO A 43 19.81 3.68 -2.35
N ARG A 44 21.14 3.80 -2.20
CA ARG A 44 22.01 2.62 -2.14
C ARG A 44 21.79 1.83 -0.86
N ARG A 45 21.74 2.51 0.27
CA ARG A 45 21.54 1.89 1.58
C ARG A 45 20.08 1.45 1.76
N ARG A 46 19.13 2.30 1.44
CA ARG A 46 17.73 2.10 1.78
C ARG A 46 16.97 1.20 0.80
N ILE A 47 17.17 1.38 -0.51
CA ILE A 47 16.53 0.55 -1.54
C ILE A 47 17.46 -0.61 -1.96
N GLY A 48 18.76 -0.38 -1.97
CA GLY A 48 19.75 -1.40 -2.34
C GLY A 48 19.68 -1.80 -3.83
N PRO A 49 19.92 -3.09 -4.16
CA PRO A 49 19.90 -3.57 -5.54
C PRO A 49 18.56 -3.38 -6.25
N MET A 50 17.44 -3.37 -5.52
CA MET A 50 16.09 -3.20 -6.07
C MET A 50 15.93 -1.89 -6.84
N ARG A 51 16.72 -0.84 -6.54
CA ARG A 51 16.73 0.41 -7.30
C ARG A 51 17.03 0.23 -8.80
N HIS A 52 17.78 -0.80 -9.15
CA HIS A 52 18.11 -1.10 -10.56
C HIS A 52 16.99 -1.87 -11.27
N LEU A 53 16.20 -2.63 -10.52
CA LEU A 53 15.06 -3.40 -11.02
C LEU A 53 13.83 -2.50 -11.12
N LEU A 54 13.45 -1.83 -10.03
CA LEU A 54 12.25 -1.00 -9.96
C LEU A 54 12.42 0.33 -10.68
N LYS A 55 13.66 0.84 -10.79
CA LYS A 55 14.00 2.14 -11.39
C LYS A 55 13.09 3.28 -10.93
N PRO A 56 13.02 3.52 -9.61
CA PRO A 56 12.22 4.62 -9.08
C PRO A 56 12.77 5.96 -9.58
N ALA A 57 11.89 6.92 -9.80
CA ALA A 57 12.25 8.27 -10.27
C ALA A 57 13.10 9.04 -9.25
N MET A 58 12.96 8.72 -7.96
CA MET A 58 13.65 9.36 -6.85
C MET A 58 13.45 10.88 -6.82
N ASP A 59 12.25 11.31 -7.19
CA ASP A 59 11.84 12.71 -7.15
C ASP A 59 11.34 13.06 -5.75
N PRO A 60 12.00 13.99 -5.01
CA PRO A 60 11.54 14.40 -3.69
C PRO A 60 10.12 15.00 -3.70
N GLU A 61 9.70 15.60 -4.82
CA GLU A 61 8.36 16.19 -4.93
C GLU A 61 7.24 15.14 -5.05
N GLU A 62 7.57 13.90 -5.38
CA GLU A 62 6.62 12.78 -5.32
C GLU A 62 6.42 12.25 -3.90
N THR A 63 7.28 12.55 -2.92
CA THR A 63 7.11 12.02 -1.55
C THR A 63 5.83 12.52 -0.90
N ALA A 64 5.20 11.67 -0.07
CA ALA A 64 4.00 12.05 0.69
C ALA A 64 4.25 13.33 1.51
N ALA A 65 5.40 13.44 2.17
CA ALA A 65 5.76 14.61 2.98
C ALA A 65 5.77 15.91 2.18
N ARG A 66 6.32 15.92 0.95
CA ARG A 66 6.33 17.12 0.10
C ARG A 66 4.95 17.44 -0.45
N GLN A 67 4.19 16.42 -0.83
CA GLN A 67 2.82 16.62 -1.30
C GLN A 67 1.93 17.21 -0.19
N LEU A 68 2.02 16.72 1.04
CA LEU A 68 1.32 17.28 2.19
C LEU A 68 1.68 18.76 2.41
N GLN A 69 2.97 19.10 2.34
CA GLN A 69 3.41 20.51 2.46
C GLN A 69 2.79 21.41 1.38
N ARG A 70 2.66 20.93 0.14
CA ARG A 70 1.99 21.71 -0.94
C ARG A 70 0.50 21.87 -0.70
N LEU A 71 -0.13 20.92 -0.02
CA LEU A 71 -1.55 21.00 0.40
C LEU A 71 -1.75 21.86 1.66
N GLY A 72 -0.66 22.41 2.25
CA GLY A 72 -0.74 23.26 3.44
C GLY A 72 -0.69 22.51 4.77
N PHE A 73 -0.44 21.20 4.75
CA PHE A 73 -0.31 20.38 5.95
C PHE A 73 1.15 20.22 6.36
N ARG A 74 1.36 19.81 7.62
CA ARG A 74 2.67 19.45 8.15
C ARG A 74 2.77 17.92 8.31
N PRO A 75 3.97 17.32 8.23
CA PRO A 75 4.15 15.90 8.53
C PRO A 75 3.60 15.51 9.92
N ASP A 76 3.71 16.38 10.91
CA ASP A 76 3.20 16.14 12.27
C ASP A 76 1.67 16.11 12.37
N ASP A 77 0.94 16.55 11.35
CA ASP A 77 -0.52 16.46 11.30
C ASP A 77 -0.97 15.02 10.97
N VAL A 78 -0.07 14.19 10.41
CA VAL A 78 -0.28 12.76 10.21
C VAL A 78 -0.11 12.04 11.54
N ARG A 79 -1.20 11.51 12.09
CA ARG A 79 -1.20 10.79 13.36
C ARG A 79 -1.25 9.28 13.20
N HIS A 80 -1.75 8.81 12.07
CA HIS A 80 -1.88 7.40 11.80
C HIS A 80 -1.44 7.09 10.36
N ILE A 81 -0.75 5.97 10.20
CA ILE A 81 -0.40 5.40 8.91
C ILE A 81 -0.86 3.95 8.91
N VAL A 82 -1.73 3.57 7.99
CA VAL A 82 -2.21 2.19 7.85
C VAL A 82 -1.46 1.57 6.69
N ILE A 83 -0.62 0.58 6.98
CA ILE A 83 0.26 -0.04 5.98
C ILE A 83 -0.39 -1.31 5.43
N THR A 84 -0.42 -1.42 4.10
CA THR A 84 -0.88 -2.62 3.42
C THR A 84 0.11 -3.77 3.63
N HIS A 85 1.40 -3.51 3.49
CA HIS A 85 2.50 -4.46 3.71
C HIS A 85 3.86 -3.75 3.80
N PHE A 86 4.94 -4.49 4.09
CA PHE A 86 6.26 -3.93 4.42
C PHE A 86 7.25 -3.84 3.26
N ASP A 87 6.81 -3.86 2.00
CA ASP A 87 7.70 -3.58 0.88
C ASP A 87 8.16 -2.13 0.86
N LEU A 88 9.38 -1.94 0.36
CA LEU A 88 10.09 -0.66 0.44
C LEU A 88 9.37 0.51 -0.24
N ASP A 89 8.58 0.25 -1.25
CA ASP A 89 7.78 1.22 -2.00
C ASP A 89 6.40 1.50 -1.37
N HIS A 90 6.12 0.90 -0.21
CA HIS A 90 4.95 1.17 0.64
C HIS A 90 5.34 1.82 1.96
N ILE A 91 6.51 1.47 2.52
CA ILE A 91 6.93 1.96 3.84
C ILE A 91 8.09 2.96 3.80
N GLY A 92 8.62 3.28 2.63
CA GLY A 92 9.82 4.12 2.47
C GLY A 92 9.71 5.48 3.14
N GLY A 93 8.51 6.06 3.14
CA GLY A 93 8.21 7.36 3.75
C GLY A 93 7.92 7.33 5.25
N LEU A 94 7.93 6.18 5.95
CA LEU A 94 7.63 6.13 7.40
C LEU A 94 8.50 7.07 8.22
N ALA A 95 9.78 7.21 7.87
CA ALA A 95 10.72 8.07 8.58
C ALA A 95 10.41 9.58 8.44
N ASP A 96 9.58 9.96 7.47
CA ASP A 96 9.16 11.34 7.25
C ASP A 96 8.03 11.76 8.22
N PHE A 97 7.43 10.77 8.93
CA PHE A 97 6.28 10.95 9.84
C PHE A 97 6.55 10.36 11.23
N PRO A 98 7.55 10.88 11.96
CA PRO A 98 7.99 10.25 13.21
C PRO A 98 6.96 10.31 14.34
N ALA A 99 5.93 11.16 14.23
CA ALA A 99 4.86 11.29 15.23
C ALA A 99 3.67 10.35 14.96
N ALA A 100 3.67 9.63 13.84
CA ALA A 100 2.54 8.78 13.45
C ALA A 100 2.64 7.39 14.07
N GLN A 101 1.49 6.84 14.49
CA GLN A 101 1.35 5.42 14.78
C GLN A 101 1.18 4.63 13.48
N VAL A 102 1.92 3.53 13.35
CA VAL A 102 1.91 2.67 12.16
C VAL A 102 1.08 1.42 12.41
N HIS A 103 -0.09 1.35 11.80
CA HIS A 103 -1.03 0.25 11.91
C HIS A 103 -0.78 -0.79 10.82
N VAL A 104 -0.62 -2.04 11.21
CA VAL A 104 -0.29 -3.13 10.29
C VAL A 104 -0.79 -4.46 10.84
N THR A 105 -0.92 -5.49 10.00
CA THR A 105 -1.25 -6.84 10.46
C THR A 105 -0.10 -7.45 11.29
N ALA A 106 -0.42 -8.18 12.35
CA ALA A 106 0.58 -8.89 13.15
C ALA A 106 1.35 -9.92 12.31
N ALA A 107 0.70 -10.53 11.31
CA ALA A 107 1.33 -11.48 10.40
C ALA A 107 2.42 -10.82 9.51
N GLU A 108 2.24 -9.55 9.15
CA GLU A 108 3.26 -8.81 8.41
C GLU A 108 4.48 -8.50 9.28
N ILE A 109 4.27 -8.12 10.53
CA ILE A 109 5.35 -7.92 11.51
C ILE A 109 6.10 -9.22 11.79
N ASP A 110 5.39 -10.35 11.87
CA ASP A 110 6.03 -11.66 11.99
C ASP A 110 6.93 -11.94 10.77
N GLY A 111 6.47 -11.61 9.56
CA GLY A 111 7.23 -11.81 8.32
C GLY A 111 8.39 -10.84 8.14
N ALA A 112 8.20 -9.58 8.46
CA ALA A 112 9.21 -8.55 8.20
C ALA A 112 10.26 -8.45 9.32
N ILE A 113 9.85 -8.60 10.59
CA ILE A 113 10.68 -8.22 11.75
C ILE A 113 10.95 -9.40 12.68
N ARG A 114 9.90 -10.10 13.15
CA ARG A 114 10.02 -11.00 14.31
C ARG A 114 10.58 -12.37 13.94
N SER A 115 10.07 -12.99 12.90
CA SER A 115 10.44 -14.34 12.50
C SER A 115 10.45 -14.52 10.96
N PRO A 116 11.24 -13.71 10.23
CA PRO A 116 11.29 -13.78 8.77
C PRO A 116 11.87 -15.10 8.27
N SER A 117 11.21 -15.70 7.28
CA SER A 117 11.76 -16.79 6.46
C SER A 117 12.98 -16.29 5.65
N TRP A 118 13.70 -17.18 4.98
CA TRP A 118 14.84 -16.78 4.14
C TRP A 118 14.41 -15.84 2.99
N ARG A 119 13.23 -16.08 2.36
CA ARG A 119 12.69 -15.22 1.30
C ARG A 119 12.36 -13.83 1.82
N GLU A 120 11.78 -13.73 3.00
CA GLU A 120 11.41 -12.48 3.65
C GLU A 120 12.65 -11.68 4.07
N ARG A 121 13.71 -12.34 4.56
CA ARG A 121 15.01 -11.67 4.87
C ARG A 121 15.68 -11.06 3.64
N VAL A 122 15.50 -11.65 2.46
CA VAL A 122 16.01 -11.09 1.20
C VAL A 122 15.13 -9.94 0.71
N ARG A 123 13.81 -10.03 0.94
CA ARG A 123 12.82 -9.04 0.52
C ARG A 123 12.91 -7.75 1.33
N TYR A 124 12.84 -7.89 2.64
CA TYR A 124 12.72 -6.75 3.54
C TYR A 124 14.08 -6.15 3.90
N ARG A 125 14.09 -4.84 4.12
CA ARG A 125 15.31 -4.10 4.45
C ARG A 125 15.15 -3.39 5.80
N PRO A 126 15.79 -3.89 6.88
CA PRO A 126 15.66 -3.34 8.23
C PRO A 126 15.98 -1.85 8.35
N VAL A 127 16.78 -1.29 7.44
CA VAL A 127 17.08 0.14 7.37
C VAL A 127 15.81 0.99 7.16
N GLN A 128 14.74 0.43 6.62
CA GLN A 128 13.48 1.15 6.39
C GLN A 128 12.76 1.51 7.70
N TRP A 129 12.94 0.71 8.76
CA TRP A 129 12.35 0.95 10.08
C TRP A 129 13.39 1.12 11.21
N GLU A 130 14.64 1.46 10.88
CA GLU A 130 15.70 1.70 11.88
C GLU A 130 15.39 2.89 12.80
N HIS A 131 14.55 3.82 12.34
CA HIS A 131 14.05 4.97 13.13
C HIS A 131 13.05 4.56 14.22
N ARG A 132 12.69 3.26 14.31
CA ARG A 132 11.80 2.67 15.32
C ARG A 132 10.42 3.31 15.35
N PRO A 133 9.62 3.17 14.27
CA PRO A 133 8.25 3.67 14.24
C PRO A 133 7.40 3.06 15.36
N ASP A 134 6.41 3.81 15.85
CA ASP A 134 5.42 3.32 16.81
C ASP A 134 4.44 2.37 16.12
N ILE A 135 4.70 1.06 16.19
CA ILE A 135 3.95 0.02 15.49
C ILE A 135 2.79 -0.48 16.33
N VAL A 136 1.59 -0.40 15.78
CA VAL A 136 0.34 -0.97 16.34
C VAL A 136 -0.05 -2.20 15.52
N GLU A 137 0.08 -3.37 16.12
CA GLU A 137 -0.19 -4.64 15.46
C GLU A 137 -1.67 -5.02 15.53
N HIS A 138 -2.24 -5.40 14.40
CA HIS A 138 -3.62 -5.90 14.32
C HIS A 138 -3.64 -7.39 13.97
N ARG A 139 -4.21 -8.20 14.86
CA ARG A 139 -4.47 -9.62 14.58
C ARG A 139 -5.72 -9.73 13.71
N ALA A 140 -5.71 -10.70 12.80
CA ALA A 140 -6.89 -11.07 12.04
C ALA A 140 -8.03 -11.46 13.01
N GLY A 141 -9.21 -10.97 12.74
CA GLY A 141 -10.38 -11.19 13.57
C GLY A 141 -11.29 -9.96 13.50
N GLY A 142 -12.55 -10.19 13.35
CA GLY A 142 -13.58 -9.17 13.17
C GLY A 142 -14.68 -9.72 12.26
N GLU A 143 -15.54 -8.83 11.81
CA GLU A 143 -16.66 -9.17 10.96
C GLU A 143 -16.23 -9.32 9.49
N SER A 144 -17.16 -9.73 8.64
CA SER A 144 -16.95 -9.74 7.19
C SER A 144 -17.23 -8.34 6.63
N TRP A 145 -16.32 -7.84 5.80
CA TRP A 145 -16.54 -6.61 5.04
C TRP A 145 -16.73 -6.93 3.55
N ARG A 146 -17.93 -6.69 3.00
CA ARG A 146 -18.30 -6.92 1.59
C ARG A 146 -17.87 -8.32 1.05
N GLY A 147 -17.88 -9.34 1.91
CA GLY A 147 -17.49 -10.72 1.56
C GLY A 147 -16.04 -11.09 1.89
N PHE A 148 -15.23 -10.15 2.35
CA PHE A 148 -13.89 -10.45 2.86
C PHE A 148 -13.94 -10.74 4.35
N PRO A 149 -13.49 -11.93 4.82
CA PRO A 149 -13.55 -12.31 6.22
C PRO A 149 -12.49 -11.60 7.07
N ALA A 150 -12.71 -11.59 8.38
CA ALA A 150 -11.75 -11.12 9.37
C ALA A 150 -11.32 -9.64 9.22
N ALA A 151 -12.16 -8.82 8.61
CA ALA A 151 -11.96 -7.40 8.49
C ALA A 151 -12.02 -6.74 9.88
N LYS A 152 -11.11 -5.82 10.14
CA LYS A 152 -10.99 -5.14 11.42
C LYS A 152 -11.22 -3.65 11.26
N GLN A 153 -12.28 -3.16 11.88
CA GLN A 153 -12.51 -1.73 12.04
C GLN A 153 -11.40 -1.13 12.91
N LEU A 154 -10.83 -0.02 12.46
CA LEU A 154 -9.77 0.71 13.16
C LEU A 154 -10.32 1.98 13.81
N ASP A 155 -11.29 1.86 14.73
CA ASP A 155 -11.97 3.00 15.35
C ASP A 155 -11.00 3.96 16.07
N ALA A 156 -9.87 3.45 16.58
CA ALA A 156 -8.83 4.27 17.18
C ALA A 156 -8.08 5.16 16.15
N VAL A 157 -8.15 4.82 14.86
CA VAL A 157 -7.61 5.62 13.76
C VAL A 157 -8.65 6.63 13.30
N SER A 158 -9.77 6.13 12.84
CA SER A 158 -10.97 6.88 12.48
C SER A 158 -12.14 5.92 12.25
N PRO A 159 -13.37 6.29 12.60
CA PRO A 159 -14.55 5.58 12.11
C PRO A 159 -14.50 5.47 10.58
N GLY A 160 -14.83 4.29 10.04
CA GLY A 160 -14.81 4.08 8.60
C GLY A 160 -13.44 3.67 8.00
N VAL A 161 -12.41 3.44 8.81
CA VAL A 161 -11.16 2.82 8.34
C VAL A 161 -11.15 1.34 8.72
N VAL A 162 -11.03 0.47 7.72
CA VAL A 162 -11.11 -0.99 7.89
C VAL A 162 -9.88 -1.67 7.31
N LEU A 163 -9.16 -2.43 8.11
CA LEU A 163 -8.03 -3.27 7.70
C LEU A 163 -8.53 -4.67 7.33
N ILE A 164 -8.29 -5.11 6.10
CA ILE A 164 -8.82 -6.35 5.53
C ILE A 164 -7.66 -7.28 5.18
N PRO A 165 -7.41 -8.35 5.93
CA PRO A 165 -6.33 -9.28 5.62
C PRO A 165 -6.48 -9.91 4.23
N MET A 166 -5.46 -9.76 3.39
CA MET A 166 -5.38 -10.33 2.04
C MET A 166 -3.99 -10.97 1.80
N PRO A 167 -3.61 -12.01 2.58
CA PRO A 167 -2.30 -12.63 2.46
C PRO A 167 -2.10 -13.24 1.08
N GLY A 168 -0.85 -13.26 0.61
CA GLY A 168 -0.47 -13.85 -0.68
C GLY A 168 0.71 -13.13 -1.28
N HIS A 169 0.61 -11.85 -1.57
CA HIS A 169 1.74 -11.03 -1.98
C HIS A 169 2.83 -11.03 -0.90
N THR A 170 2.46 -10.71 0.32
CA THR A 170 3.25 -10.98 1.53
C THR A 170 2.46 -11.83 2.52
N ARG A 171 3.13 -12.26 3.63
CA ARG A 171 2.53 -13.09 4.67
C ARG A 171 1.34 -12.42 5.32
N GLY A 172 1.42 -11.14 5.57
CA GLY A 172 0.42 -10.35 6.27
C GLY A 172 -0.18 -9.22 5.45
N HIS A 173 -0.01 -9.24 4.12
CA HIS A 173 -0.61 -8.24 3.25
C HIS A 173 -2.09 -8.01 3.56
N ALA A 174 -2.52 -6.76 3.51
CA ALA A 174 -3.89 -6.34 3.74
C ALA A 174 -4.33 -5.31 2.72
N ALA A 175 -5.62 -5.25 2.45
CA ALA A 175 -6.25 -4.08 1.86
C ALA A 175 -6.76 -3.15 2.96
N VAL A 176 -7.00 -1.90 2.61
CA VAL A 176 -7.56 -0.89 3.51
C VAL A 176 -8.79 -0.29 2.85
N ALA A 177 -9.95 -0.42 3.48
CA ALA A 177 -11.15 0.29 3.06
C ALA A 177 -11.31 1.57 3.87
N VAL A 178 -11.67 2.65 3.18
CA VAL A 178 -11.88 3.98 3.77
C VAL A 178 -13.25 4.49 3.35
N ASP A 179 -14.05 4.87 4.33
CA ASP A 179 -15.29 5.61 4.12
C ASP A 179 -14.96 7.08 3.81
N ALA A 180 -15.22 7.49 2.57
CA ALA A 180 -15.02 8.87 2.12
C ALA A 180 -16.29 9.73 2.28
N GLY A 181 -17.32 9.23 2.96
CA GLY A 181 -18.58 9.89 3.24
C GLY A 181 -19.65 9.55 2.21
N ASP A 182 -19.42 9.82 0.94
CA ASP A 182 -20.35 9.51 -0.15
C ASP A 182 -20.05 8.16 -0.85
N HIS A 183 -18.86 7.62 -0.66
CA HIS A 183 -18.45 6.33 -1.20
C HIS A 183 -17.30 5.71 -0.38
N TRP A 184 -17.09 4.41 -0.58
CA TRP A 184 -15.96 3.69 -0.03
C TRP A 184 -14.80 3.62 -1.03
N VAL A 185 -13.59 3.78 -0.56
CA VAL A 185 -12.36 3.51 -1.32
C VAL A 185 -11.72 2.24 -0.76
N LEU A 186 -11.63 1.18 -1.55
CA LEU A 186 -10.88 -0.02 -1.23
C LEU A 186 -9.49 0.06 -1.87
N HIS A 187 -8.48 0.39 -1.08
CA HIS A 187 -7.09 0.34 -1.50
C HIS A 187 -6.53 -1.08 -1.30
N CYS A 188 -6.34 -1.78 -2.40
CA CYS A 188 -5.97 -3.20 -2.38
C CYS A 188 -4.47 -3.46 -2.25
N GLY A 189 -3.64 -2.42 -2.08
CA GLY A 189 -2.18 -2.58 -2.06
C GLY A 189 -1.71 -3.35 -3.30
N ASP A 190 -0.96 -4.42 -3.06
CA ASP A 190 -0.39 -5.32 -4.05
C ASP A 190 -1.16 -6.63 -4.23
N ALA A 191 -2.45 -6.64 -3.86
CA ALA A 191 -3.32 -7.76 -4.19
C ALA A 191 -3.53 -7.92 -5.71
N PHE A 192 -3.35 -6.85 -6.48
CA PHE A 192 -3.21 -6.83 -7.94
C PHE A 192 -2.41 -5.59 -8.37
N TYR A 193 -1.79 -5.64 -9.58
CA TYR A 193 -0.94 -4.55 -10.09
C TYR A 193 -1.58 -3.76 -11.21
N HIS A 194 -2.59 -4.29 -11.85
CA HIS A 194 -3.19 -3.69 -13.04
C HIS A 194 -4.69 -3.94 -13.06
N ARG A 195 -5.48 -2.92 -13.39
CA ARG A 195 -6.96 -3.01 -13.44
C ARG A 195 -7.50 -4.17 -14.27
N GLY A 196 -6.77 -4.60 -15.31
CA GLY A 196 -7.17 -5.74 -16.15
C GLY A 196 -7.21 -7.08 -15.43
N GLU A 197 -6.68 -7.17 -14.20
CA GLU A 197 -6.76 -8.36 -13.37
C GLU A 197 -8.13 -8.51 -12.70
N ILE A 198 -8.87 -7.41 -12.59
CA ILE A 198 -10.18 -7.39 -11.95
C ILE A 198 -11.33 -6.99 -12.90
N ASP A 199 -11.06 -6.20 -13.97
CA ASP A 199 -12.12 -5.70 -14.86
C ASP A 199 -12.54 -6.67 -15.97
N GLY A 200 -11.72 -7.70 -16.23
CA GLY A 200 -11.95 -8.73 -17.25
C GLY A 200 -11.95 -8.20 -18.69
N ARG A 201 -11.52 -6.95 -18.91
CA ARG A 201 -11.59 -6.27 -20.22
C ARG A 201 -10.23 -5.75 -20.69
N THR A 202 -9.47 -5.15 -19.77
CA THR A 202 -8.18 -4.56 -20.09
C THR A 202 -7.10 -5.64 -20.14
N THR A 203 -6.31 -5.68 -21.19
CA THR A 203 -5.20 -6.65 -21.30
C THR A 203 -4.12 -6.32 -20.28
N VAL A 204 -3.80 -7.28 -19.41
CA VAL A 204 -2.68 -7.17 -18.47
C VAL A 204 -1.39 -7.45 -19.21
N PRO A 205 -0.38 -6.56 -19.13
CA PRO A 205 0.94 -6.82 -19.69
C PRO A 205 1.57 -8.10 -19.13
N GLY A 206 2.09 -8.97 -20.01
CA GLY A 206 2.66 -10.26 -19.60
C GLY A 206 3.81 -10.12 -18.61
N THR A 207 4.60 -9.05 -18.71
CA THR A 207 5.69 -8.73 -17.78
C THR A 207 5.19 -8.47 -16.36
N LEU A 208 4.04 -7.79 -16.19
CA LEU A 208 3.43 -7.59 -14.87
C LEU A 208 2.93 -8.90 -14.27
N LYS A 209 2.29 -9.78 -15.06
CA LYS A 209 1.87 -11.11 -14.57
C LYS A 209 3.06 -11.94 -14.08
N VAL A 210 4.19 -11.89 -14.80
CA VAL A 210 5.41 -12.57 -14.39
C VAL A 210 5.97 -11.96 -13.10
N GLN A 211 6.05 -10.63 -13.04
CA GLN A 211 6.53 -9.91 -11.87
C GLN A 211 5.71 -10.27 -10.63
N GLU A 212 4.39 -10.18 -10.71
CA GLU A 212 3.47 -10.51 -9.63
C GLU A 212 3.65 -11.95 -9.14
N ARG A 213 3.73 -12.92 -10.08
CA ARG A 213 3.95 -14.32 -9.73
C ARG A 213 5.28 -14.57 -9.02
N VAL A 214 6.34 -13.84 -9.40
CA VAL A 214 7.68 -14.01 -8.81
C VAL A 214 7.77 -13.31 -7.45
N THR A 215 7.11 -12.16 -7.30
CA THR A 215 7.14 -11.39 -6.05
C THR A 215 6.22 -11.97 -4.97
N ALA A 216 5.14 -12.64 -5.33
CA ALA A 216 4.22 -13.25 -4.37
C ALA A 216 4.92 -14.32 -3.50
N LEU A 217 4.72 -14.25 -2.18
CA LEU A 217 5.17 -15.29 -1.26
C LEU A 217 4.29 -16.54 -1.34
N ASP A 218 2.98 -16.36 -1.57
CA ASP A 218 2.00 -17.42 -1.82
C ASP A 218 1.08 -17.00 -2.97
N PHE A 219 1.46 -17.39 -4.18
CA PHE A 219 0.74 -17.02 -5.38
C PHE A 219 -0.69 -17.59 -5.43
N LYS A 220 -0.93 -18.76 -4.80
CA LYS A 220 -2.28 -19.32 -4.77
C LYS A 220 -3.22 -18.44 -3.96
N ARG A 221 -2.81 -18.02 -2.77
CA ARG A 221 -3.61 -17.10 -1.93
C ARG A 221 -3.80 -15.75 -2.60
N LEU A 222 -2.76 -15.23 -3.25
CA LEU A 222 -2.87 -14.00 -4.03
C LEU A 222 -3.96 -14.12 -5.09
N SER A 223 -3.91 -15.20 -5.91
CA SER A 223 -4.91 -15.47 -6.96
C SER A 223 -6.34 -15.64 -6.40
N ASP A 224 -6.49 -16.33 -5.25
CA ASP A 224 -7.78 -16.49 -4.59
C ASP A 224 -8.34 -15.12 -4.14
N ASN A 225 -7.49 -14.21 -3.64
CA ASN A 225 -7.89 -12.85 -3.28
C ASN A 225 -8.22 -11.99 -4.51
N GLN A 226 -7.45 -12.09 -5.59
CA GLN A 226 -7.76 -11.42 -6.87
C GLN A 226 -9.13 -11.83 -7.41
N ALA A 227 -9.44 -13.12 -7.38
CA ALA A 227 -10.76 -13.61 -7.81
C ALA A 227 -11.90 -12.96 -6.98
N ARG A 228 -11.74 -12.87 -5.65
CA ARG A 228 -12.73 -12.21 -4.79
C ARG A 228 -12.85 -10.70 -5.06
N ILE A 229 -11.72 -10.01 -5.33
CA ILE A 229 -11.75 -8.59 -5.70
C ILE A 229 -12.45 -8.43 -7.05
N ALA A 230 -12.20 -9.29 -8.04
CA ALA A 230 -12.86 -9.28 -9.33
C ALA A 230 -14.37 -9.55 -9.21
N GLU A 231 -14.79 -10.48 -8.34
CA GLU A 231 -16.21 -10.71 -8.03
C GLU A 231 -16.85 -9.46 -7.41
N LEU A 232 -16.19 -8.80 -6.45
CA LEU A 232 -16.66 -7.56 -5.85
C LEU A 232 -16.78 -6.45 -6.91
N PHE A 233 -15.76 -6.29 -7.75
CA PHE A 233 -15.75 -5.32 -8.85
C PHE A 233 -16.90 -5.56 -9.85
N ALA A 234 -17.20 -6.82 -10.15
CA ALA A 234 -18.27 -7.21 -11.06
C ALA A 234 -19.68 -6.86 -10.54
N ARG A 235 -19.85 -6.70 -9.22
CA ARG A 235 -21.14 -6.27 -8.61
C ARG A 235 -21.49 -4.82 -8.96
N ARG A 236 -20.49 -4.01 -9.36
CA ARG A 236 -20.65 -2.59 -9.72
C ARG A 236 -21.42 -1.80 -8.66
N GLU A 237 -21.04 -2.01 -7.39
CA GLU A 237 -21.61 -1.26 -6.29
C GLU A 237 -21.33 0.23 -6.48
N PRO A 238 -22.36 1.11 -6.55
CA PRO A 238 -22.20 2.51 -6.94
C PRO A 238 -21.42 3.33 -5.92
N ASP A 239 -21.35 2.84 -4.69
CA ASP A 239 -20.68 3.45 -3.56
C ASP A 239 -19.28 2.86 -3.29
N LEU A 240 -18.65 2.19 -4.28
CA LEU A 240 -17.36 1.55 -4.08
C LEU A 240 -16.37 1.83 -5.21
N LEU A 241 -15.25 2.46 -4.85
CA LEU A 241 -14.06 2.61 -5.70
C LEU A 241 -13.01 1.58 -5.28
N ILE A 242 -12.54 0.75 -6.22
CA ILE A 242 -11.48 -0.24 -5.99
C ILE A 242 -10.22 0.18 -6.72
N VAL A 243 -9.10 0.33 -5.99
CA VAL A 243 -7.80 0.74 -6.54
C VAL A 243 -6.69 -0.17 -6.04
N CYS A 244 -5.62 -0.30 -6.82
CA CYS A 244 -4.37 -0.92 -6.38
C CYS A 244 -3.24 0.12 -6.23
N ALA A 245 -2.09 -0.32 -5.72
CA ALA A 245 -0.96 0.56 -5.48
C ALA A 245 -0.24 0.99 -6.77
N HIS A 246 -0.31 0.23 -7.87
CA HIS A 246 0.63 0.38 -8.97
C HIS A 246 0.04 0.78 -10.33
N ASP A 247 -1.30 0.78 -10.50
CA ASP A 247 -1.91 1.17 -11.78
C ASP A 247 -2.01 2.70 -11.95
N ALA A 248 -1.09 3.26 -12.74
CA ALA A 248 -1.08 4.69 -13.04
C ALA A 248 -2.37 5.19 -13.72
N ALA A 249 -3.10 4.33 -14.41
CA ALA A 249 -4.34 4.71 -15.07
C ALA A 249 -5.55 4.72 -14.11
N GLN A 250 -5.49 3.95 -13.01
CA GLN A 250 -6.47 4.09 -11.93
C GLN A 250 -6.23 5.37 -11.13
N LEU A 251 -4.96 5.71 -10.86
CA LEU A 251 -4.62 6.89 -10.07
C LEU A 251 -4.87 8.21 -10.83
N SER A 252 -4.52 8.29 -12.11
CA SER A 252 -4.50 9.55 -12.87
C SER A 252 -5.79 10.38 -12.83
N PRO A 253 -7.00 9.80 -12.90
CA PRO A 253 -8.25 10.57 -12.78
C PRO A 253 -8.58 11.02 -11.35
N LEU A 254 -7.91 10.47 -10.34
CA LEU A 254 -8.21 10.66 -8.92
C LEU A 254 -7.30 11.68 -8.23
N THR A 255 -6.16 12.02 -8.84
CA THR A 255 -5.23 13.01 -8.26
C THR A 255 -5.85 14.41 -8.29
N VAL A 256 -5.81 15.09 -7.14
CA VAL A 256 -6.13 16.52 -7.06
C VAL A 256 -5.07 17.29 -7.86
N ARG A 257 -5.51 18.18 -8.74
CA ARG A 257 -4.65 19.06 -9.53
C ARG A 257 -4.34 20.33 -8.77
#